data_671373f620889af83daaa64364ea458b
#
_entry.id   671373f620889af83daaa64364ea458b
#
_cell.length_a   1.000
_cell.length_b   1.000
_cell.length_c   1.000
_cell.angle_alpha   90.00
_cell.angle_beta   90.00
_cell.angle_gamma   90.00
#
_symmetry.space_group_name_H-M   'P 1'
#
loop_
_entity.id
_entity.type
_entity.pdbx_description
1 polymer ?
#
loop_
_entity_poly.entity_id
_entity_poly.type
_entity_poly.pdbx_seq_one_letter_code
_entity_poly.pdbx_strand_id
1 'polypeptide(L)'
;MSESAPASKPEPRRTRCLIIGSGPAGYTAAVYAARALLNPVQIAGLTPGGQLTITTDVENYPGFAEVIQGPWLMEQMKAQAEAVGAEMVGDIVVSADLSRRPFHIICDSGAEWLAETVIISTGAEAKWLGLPSEQKFQGFGVSACATCDGFFYRGKEVVVVGGGNTAVEEALFLTSFASKVTLVHRRDELRAERILQERLFHNPKIAMVWNHSVEEVLGGSDPMGVTGVKLKSTKTGETQDLACDGVFVAIGHAPASELFKGQLQMDAAGYLHVKPGSAATAIEGVYAAGDVTDAVYRQAVTAAGMGCMAALEAVRFLAEKDHEAAHHPISHHEAEKIGVW
;
A
#
# COMPACT_ATOMS: atom_id res chain seq x y z
N MET A 1 -44.79 24.48 18.27
CA MET A 1 -43.45 23.97 18.04
C MET A 1 -43.59 22.70 17.22
N SER A 2 -43.34 22.77 15.92
CA SER A 2 -43.40 21.59 15.04
C SER A 2 -42.08 20.85 15.19
N GLU A 3 -42.10 19.64 15.77
CA GLU A 3 -40.99 18.71 15.71
C GLU A 3 -40.72 18.37 14.24
N SER A 4 -39.56 18.76 13.75
CA SER A 4 -39.08 18.31 12.45
C SER A 4 -38.81 16.81 12.55
N ALA A 5 -39.51 16.02 11.72
CA ALA A 5 -39.20 14.57 11.59
C ALA A 5 -37.71 14.37 11.31
N PRO A 6 -37.05 13.34 11.91
CA PRO A 6 -35.68 13.06 11.63
C PRO A 6 -35.52 12.77 10.13
N ALA A 7 -34.55 13.42 9.50
CA ALA A 7 -34.21 13.18 8.10
C ALA A 7 -33.95 11.68 7.90
N SER A 8 -34.68 11.06 6.97
CA SER A 8 -34.47 9.65 6.63
C SER A 8 -33.01 9.44 6.19
N LYS A 9 -32.34 8.44 6.74
CA LYS A 9 -30.99 8.04 6.26
C LYS A 9 -31.06 7.82 4.75
N PRO A 10 -30.10 8.35 3.97
CA PRO A 10 -30.07 8.09 2.54
C PRO A 10 -29.99 6.58 2.26
N GLU A 11 -30.68 6.12 1.23
CA GLU A 11 -30.60 4.71 0.84
C GLU A 11 -29.18 4.35 0.35
N PRO A 12 -28.71 3.12 0.63
CA PRO A 12 -27.40 2.66 0.16
C PRO A 12 -27.30 2.72 -1.38
N ARG A 13 -26.24 3.30 -1.88
CA ARG A 13 -25.93 3.32 -3.32
C ARG A 13 -25.48 1.94 -3.80
N ARG A 14 -25.79 1.58 -5.03
CA ARG A 14 -25.41 0.29 -5.62
C ARG A 14 -24.29 0.48 -6.65
N THR A 15 -23.33 -0.47 -6.66
CA THR A 15 -22.30 -0.55 -7.69
C THR A 15 -21.97 -2.01 -8.02
N ARG A 16 -21.58 -2.25 -9.26
CA ARG A 16 -21.09 -3.58 -9.66
C ARG A 16 -19.68 -3.86 -9.17
N CYS A 17 -18.84 -2.83 -9.10
CA CYS A 17 -17.45 -2.94 -8.66
C CYS A 17 -17.10 -1.77 -7.74
N LEU A 18 -16.76 -2.05 -6.51
CA LEU A 18 -16.27 -1.08 -5.54
C LEU A 18 -14.79 -1.32 -5.29
N ILE A 19 -13.98 -0.27 -5.39
CA ILE A 19 -12.53 -0.30 -5.19
C ILE A 19 -12.21 0.50 -3.94
N ILE A 20 -11.48 -0.11 -3.00
CA ILE A 20 -11.09 0.53 -1.75
C ILE A 20 -9.58 0.84 -1.81
N GLY A 21 -9.23 2.13 -1.84
CA GLY A 21 -7.86 2.62 -1.96
C GLY A 21 -7.56 3.19 -3.33
N SER A 22 -6.61 4.14 -3.38
CA SER A 22 -6.30 4.97 -4.55
C SER A 22 -4.81 5.04 -4.89
N GLY A 23 -4.04 4.04 -4.48
CA GLY A 23 -2.68 3.85 -4.97
C GLY A 23 -2.64 3.31 -6.41
N PRO A 24 -1.45 2.96 -6.94
CA PRO A 24 -1.30 2.42 -8.30
C PRO A 24 -2.18 1.22 -8.58
N ALA A 25 -2.38 0.32 -7.61
CA ALA A 25 -3.28 -0.83 -7.75
C ALA A 25 -4.73 -0.40 -7.94
N GLY A 26 -5.22 0.53 -7.10
CA GLY A 26 -6.60 1.00 -7.14
C GLY A 26 -6.92 1.77 -8.41
N TYR A 27 -6.08 2.73 -8.81
CA TYR A 27 -6.29 3.47 -10.06
C TYR A 27 -6.22 2.55 -11.29
N THR A 28 -5.29 1.61 -11.32
CA THR A 28 -5.23 0.64 -12.43
C THR A 28 -6.48 -0.24 -12.46
N ALA A 29 -6.94 -0.73 -11.31
CA ALA A 29 -8.18 -1.49 -11.24
C ALA A 29 -9.38 -0.66 -11.74
N ALA A 30 -9.46 0.62 -11.36
CA ALA A 30 -10.51 1.53 -11.82
C ALA A 30 -10.50 1.73 -13.34
N VAL A 31 -9.31 1.92 -13.94
CA VAL A 31 -9.15 2.03 -15.40
C VAL A 31 -9.69 0.78 -16.09
N TYR A 32 -9.28 -0.42 -15.67
CA TYR A 32 -9.66 -1.66 -16.35
C TYR A 32 -11.15 -2.00 -16.12
N ALA A 33 -11.68 -1.79 -14.92
CA ALA A 33 -13.09 -2.02 -14.63
C ALA A 33 -14.01 -1.03 -15.40
N ALA A 34 -13.62 0.24 -15.48
CA ALA A 34 -14.38 1.25 -16.24
C ALA A 34 -14.38 0.96 -17.74
N ARG A 35 -13.23 0.57 -18.32
CA ARG A 35 -13.13 0.16 -19.72
C ARG A 35 -13.94 -1.10 -20.04
N ALA A 36 -14.22 -1.94 -19.06
CA ALA A 36 -15.13 -3.08 -19.16
C ALA A 36 -16.60 -2.70 -18.84
N LEU A 37 -16.93 -1.42 -18.77
CA LEU A 37 -18.29 -0.88 -18.53
C LEU A 37 -18.91 -1.32 -17.20
N LEU A 38 -18.10 -1.60 -16.18
CA LEU A 38 -18.60 -1.93 -14.85
C LEU A 38 -19.02 -0.68 -14.03
N ASN A 39 -18.74 0.52 -14.54
CA ASN A 39 -18.97 1.79 -13.82
C ASN A 39 -18.46 1.73 -12.38
N PRO A 40 -17.16 1.48 -12.17
CA PRO A 40 -16.62 1.26 -10.84
C PRO A 40 -16.68 2.52 -9.99
N VAL A 41 -16.89 2.32 -8.69
CA VAL A 41 -16.75 3.35 -7.69
C VAL A 41 -15.46 3.10 -6.93
N GLN A 42 -14.58 4.10 -6.85
CA GLN A 42 -13.34 4.04 -6.10
C GLN A 42 -13.40 4.97 -4.88
N ILE A 43 -13.25 4.41 -3.68
CA ILE A 43 -13.15 5.17 -2.43
C ILE A 43 -11.68 5.39 -2.14
N ALA A 44 -11.27 6.67 -2.15
CA ALA A 44 -9.87 7.06 -2.22
C ALA A 44 -9.07 6.79 -0.93
N GLY A 45 -9.69 6.81 0.24
CA GLY A 45 -9.03 6.72 1.53
C GLY A 45 -8.50 8.08 2.02
N LEU A 46 -7.72 8.04 3.11
CA LEU A 46 -7.14 9.23 3.78
C LEU A 46 -6.14 9.98 2.91
N THR A 47 -5.33 9.24 2.15
CA THR A 47 -4.25 9.79 1.32
C THR A 47 -4.46 9.37 -0.13
N PRO A 48 -5.26 10.14 -0.92
CA PRO A 48 -5.46 9.86 -2.33
C PRO A 48 -4.12 9.81 -3.09
N GLY A 49 -3.85 8.70 -3.80
CA GLY A 49 -2.59 8.42 -4.46
C GLY A 49 -1.62 7.54 -3.66
N GLY A 50 -1.87 7.35 -2.35
CA GLY A 50 -1.09 6.46 -1.48
C GLY A 50 0.37 6.89 -1.31
N GLN A 51 1.26 5.91 -1.11
CA GLN A 51 2.68 6.13 -0.77
C GLN A 51 3.47 6.94 -1.81
N LEU A 52 3.07 6.93 -3.08
CA LEU A 52 3.75 7.73 -4.11
C LEU A 52 3.51 9.23 -3.97
N THR A 53 2.53 9.69 -3.20
CA THR A 53 2.30 11.12 -2.97
C THR A 53 3.31 11.75 -2.02
N ILE A 54 4.01 10.93 -1.23
CA ILE A 54 5.10 11.36 -0.34
C ILE A 54 6.49 11.05 -0.91
N THR A 55 6.54 10.44 -2.11
CA THR A 55 7.78 10.17 -2.86
C THR A 55 8.06 11.33 -3.80
N THR A 56 9.33 11.77 -3.88
CA THR A 56 9.74 12.84 -4.81
C THR A 56 9.99 12.26 -6.20
N ASP A 57 11.20 11.81 -6.46
CA ASP A 57 11.64 11.33 -7.77
C ASP A 57 11.30 9.85 -7.97
N VAL A 58 10.74 9.53 -9.13
CA VAL A 58 10.40 8.17 -9.55
C VAL A 58 11.09 7.90 -10.88
N GLU A 59 12.03 6.96 -10.89
CA GLU A 59 12.82 6.55 -12.06
C GLU A 59 12.50 5.11 -12.51
N ASN A 60 11.77 4.36 -11.69
CA ASN A 60 11.56 2.92 -11.86
C ASN A 60 10.14 2.53 -12.26
N TYR A 61 9.30 3.50 -12.65
CA TYR A 61 7.99 3.21 -13.23
C TYR A 61 8.10 3.21 -14.77
N PRO A 62 7.87 2.08 -15.45
CA PRO A 62 8.07 1.97 -16.90
C PRO A 62 7.16 2.90 -17.68
N GLY A 63 7.67 3.47 -18.78
CA GLY A 63 6.94 4.33 -19.71
C GLY A 63 7.45 5.76 -19.73
N PHE A 64 8.37 6.14 -18.84
CA PHE A 64 8.97 7.46 -18.76
C PHE A 64 10.49 7.34 -18.90
N ALA A 65 11.05 8.10 -19.86
CA ALA A 65 12.50 8.13 -20.08
C ALA A 65 13.22 9.06 -19.10
N GLU A 66 12.51 10.04 -18.58
CA GLU A 66 13.02 11.04 -17.64
C GLU A 66 12.41 10.78 -16.25
N VAL A 67 13.07 11.36 -15.25
CA VAL A 67 12.59 11.34 -13.85
C VAL A 67 11.25 12.04 -13.76
N ILE A 68 10.29 11.38 -13.13
CA ILE A 68 8.98 11.95 -12.85
C ILE A 68 8.75 12.08 -11.35
N GLN A 69 7.80 12.92 -10.97
CA GLN A 69 7.43 13.08 -9.57
C GLN A 69 6.31 12.12 -9.18
N GLY A 70 6.41 11.49 -8.01
CA GLY A 70 5.41 10.56 -7.50
C GLY A 70 3.99 11.17 -7.44
N PRO A 71 3.78 12.36 -6.87
CA PRO A 71 2.48 13.03 -6.87
C PRO A 71 1.92 13.25 -8.27
N TRP A 72 2.76 13.70 -9.21
CA TRP A 72 2.35 13.89 -10.60
C TRP A 72 1.89 12.59 -11.25
N LEU A 73 2.62 11.47 -11.04
CA LEU A 73 2.20 10.17 -11.56
C LEU A 73 0.82 9.77 -11.04
N MET A 74 0.56 10.00 -9.74
CA MET A 74 -0.74 9.68 -9.14
C MET A 74 -1.87 10.55 -9.68
N GLU A 75 -1.60 11.82 -9.97
CA GLU A 75 -2.57 12.70 -10.65
C GLU A 75 -2.89 12.20 -12.06
N GLN A 76 -1.86 11.75 -12.83
CA GLN A 76 -2.08 11.19 -14.16
C GLN A 76 -2.91 9.91 -14.12
N MET A 77 -2.62 9.00 -13.18
CA MET A 77 -3.37 7.74 -13.04
C MET A 77 -4.83 7.99 -12.62
N LYS A 78 -5.06 8.95 -11.71
CA LYS A 78 -6.40 9.40 -11.33
C LYS A 78 -7.15 9.95 -12.54
N ALA A 79 -6.56 10.92 -13.23
CA ALA A 79 -7.17 11.55 -14.40
C ALA A 79 -7.51 10.53 -15.50
N GLN A 80 -6.64 9.51 -15.69
CA GLN A 80 -6.90 8.43 -16.62
C GLN A 80 -8.12 7.59 -16.22
N ALA A 81 -8.25 7.26 -14.93
CA ALA A 81 -9.39 6.49 -14.42
C ALA A 81 -10.71 7.27 -14.55
N GLU A 82 -10.70 8.56 -14.23
CA GLU A 82 -11.85 9.47 -14.40
C GLU A 82 -12.24 9.61 -15.90
N ALA A 83 -11.26 9.76 -16.78
CA ALA A 83 -11.49 9.92 -18.23
C ALA A 83 -12.16 8.70 -18.87
N VAL A 84 -11.99 7.52 -18.31
CA VAL A 84 -12.65 6.29 -18.78
C VAL A 84 -13.95 5.95 -18.04
N GLY A 85 -14.38 6.81 -17.09
CA GLY A 85 -15.69 6.72 -16.44
C GLY A 85 -15.71 6.07 -15.06
N ALA A 86 -14.58 5.99 -14.36
CA ALA A 86 -14.58 5.60 -12.96
C ALA A 86 -15.07 6.76 -12.07
N GLU A 87 -15.95 6.47 -11.11
CA GLU A 87 -16.38 7.44 -10.09
C GLU A 87 -15.38 7.47 -8.94
N MET A 88 -14.78 8.65 -8.68
CA MET A 88 -13.88 8.86 -7.54
C MET A 88 -14.62 9.46 -6.36
N VAL A 89 -14.56 8.80 -5.20
CA VAL A 89 -15.19 9.25 -3.96
C VAL A 89 -14.11 9.56 -2.94
N GLY A 90 -14.04 10.84 -2.53
CA GLY A 90 -13.13 11.32 -1.49
C GLY A 90 -13.66 11.01 -0.10
N ASP A 91 -13.58 9.75 0.31
CA ASP A 91 -14.11 9.27 1.58
C ASP A 91 -13.23 8.11 2.10
N ILE A 92 -13.51 7.65 3.31
CA ILE A 92 -12.79 6.59 3.99
C ILE A 92 -13.75 5.45 4.31
N VAL A 93 -13.40 4.22 3.95
CA VAL A 93 -14.18 3.05 4.37
C VAL A 93 -13.89 2.76 5.84
N VAL A 94 -14.94 2.76 6.67
CA VAL A 94 -14.85 2.48 8.11
C VAL A 94 -15.47 1.13 8.50
N SER A 95 -16.29 0.54 7.61
CA SER A 95 -16.86 -0.79 7.81
C SER A 95 -17.05 -1.50 6.48
N ALA A 96 -16.81 -2.80 6.46
CA ALA A 96 -17.06 -3.68 5.33
C ALA A 96 -17.64 -5.00 5.83
N ASP A 97 -18.87 -5.32 5.43
CA ASP A 97 -19.46 -6.63 5.63
C ASP A 97 -19.33 -7.43 4.34
N LEU A 98 -18.43 -8.41 4.35
CA LEU A 98 -18.15 -9.30 3.22
C LEU A 98 -18.81 -10.67 3.38
N SER A 99 -19.69 -10.85 4.36
CA SER A 99 -20.33 -12.14 4.68
C SER A 99 -21.40 -12.55 3.67
N ARG A 100 -22.00 -11.60 2.96
CA ARG A 100 -23.07 -11.82 1.97
C ARG A 100 -23.00 -10.80 0.84
N ARG A 101 -23.46 -11.19 -0.33
CA ARG A 101 -23.55 -10.32 -1.52
C ARG A 101 -25.00 -9.86 -1.74
N PRO A 102 -25.23 -8.56 -2.11
CA PRO A 102 -24.20 -7.54 -2.30
C PRO A 102 -23.48 -7.19 -0.99
N PHE A 103 -22.16 -6.97 -1.10
CA PHE A 103 -21.32 -6.58 0.03
C PHE A 103 -21.70 -5.20 0.54
N HIS A 104 -21.75 -5.02 1.85
CA HIS A 104 -22.16 -3.75 2.46
C HIS A 104 -20.94 -2.99 2.99
N ILE A 105 -20.70 -1.82 2.42
CA ILE A 105 -19.57 -0.94 2.73
C ILE A 105 -20.09 0.37 3.30
N ILE A 106 -19.53 0.80 4.42
CA ILE A 106 -19.88 2.04 5.09
C ILE A 106 -18.65 2.96 5.12
N CYS A 107 -18.88 4.22 4.73
CA CYS A 107 -17.86 5.26 4.76
C CYS A 107 -17.97 6.14 6.01
N ASP A 108 -16.91 6.89 6.33
CA ASP A 108 -16.84 7.80 7.47
C ASP A 108 -17.87 8.93 7.39
N SER A 109 -18.18 9.41 6.19
CA SER A 109 -19.28 10.38 5.96
C SER A 109 -20.66 9.83 6.29
N GLY A 110 -20.79 8.53 6.55
CA GLY A 110 -22.07 7.83 6.70
C GLY A 110 -22.69 7.37 5.37
N ALA A 111 -22.00 7.55 4.24
CA ALA A 111 -22.42 6.99 2.95
C ALA A 111 -22.35 5.47 2.98
N GLU A 112 -23.36 4.80 2.45
CA GLU A 112 -23.47 3.34 2.42
C GLU A 112 -23.52 2.84 0.96
N TRP A 113 -22.80 1.73 0.71
CA TRP A 113 -22.68 1.12 -0.61
C TRP A 113 -23.02 -0.36 -0.56
N LEU A 114 -23.72 -0.83 -1.58
CA LEU A 114 -23.99 -2.24 -1.84
C LEU A 114 -23.24 -2.63 -3.13
N ALA A 115 -22.17 -3.42 -2.98
CA ALA A 115 -21.27 -3.78 -4.07
C ALA A 115 -21.44 -5.27 -4.45
N GLU A 116 -21.49 -5.57 -5.76
CA GLU A 116 -21.49 -6.96 -6.24
C GLU A 116 -20.10 -7.57 -6.19
N THR A 117 -19.05 -6.76 -6.41
CA THR A 117 -17.64 -7.12 -6.24
C THR A 117 -16.89 -6.03 -5.49
N VAL A 118 -15.86 -6.43 -4.72
CA VAL A 118 -14.97 -5.52 -4.00
C VAL A 118 -13.52 -5.81 -4.37
N ILE A 119 -12.76 -4.76 -4.70
CA ILE A 119 -11.31 -4.82 -4.89
C ILE A 119 -10.65 -4.03 -3.77
N ILE A 120 -9.87 -4.73 -2.94
CA ILE A 120 -9.13 -4.16 -1.81
C ILE A 120 -7.73 -3.79 -2.30
N SER A 121 -7.43 -2.49 -2.34
CA SER A 121 -6.15 -1.93 -2.78
C SER A 121 -5.64 -0.86 -1.79
N THR A 122 -5.83 -1.14 -0.51
CA THR A 122 -5.54 -0.22 0.60
C THR A 122 -4.05 -0.02 0.86
N GLY A 123 -3.19 -0.85 0.25
CA GLY A 123 -1.74 -0.71 0.32
C GLY A 123 -1.13 -1.16 1.65
N ALA A 124 0.10 -0.73 1.89
CA ALA A 124 0.84 -0.93 3.13
C ALA A 124 1.63 0.33 3.46
N GLU A 125 1.77 0.62 4.74
CA GLU A 125 2.54 1.76 5.22
C GLU A 125 3.89 1.31 5.78
N ALA A 126 4.95 2.05 5.47
CA ALA A 126 6.23 1.86 6.12
C ALA A 126 6.09 2.17 7.62
N LYS A 127 6.72 1.36 8.46
CA LYS A 127 6.85 1.66 9.88
C LYS A 127 7.99 2.64 10.06
N TRP A 128 7.70 3.72 10.77
CA TRP A 128 8.63 4.78 11.07
C TRP A 128 9.11 4.71 12.52
N LEU A 129 10.22 5.38 12.84
CA LEU A 129 10.73 5.48 14.21
C LEU A 129 9.83 6.38 15.08
N GLY A 130 9.05 7.25 14.45
CA GLY A 130 8.16 8.19 15.12
C GLY A 130 8.88 9.45 15.63
N LEU A 131 10.01 9.79 15.02
CA LEU A 131 10.80 10.96 15.41
C LEU A 131 10.36 12.20 14.58
N PRO A 132 10.16 13.37 15.20
CA PRO A 132 9.86 14.60 14.45
C PRO A 132 10.93 14.95 13.42
N SER A 133 12.20 14.68 13.72
CA SER A 133 13.32 14.87 12.78
C SER A 133 13.27 13.90 11.60
N GLU A 134 12.86 12.65 11.81
CA GLU A 134 12.62 11.68 10.75
C GLU A 134 11.57 12.21 9.77
N GLN A 135 10.41 12.64 10.27
CA GLN A 135 9.33 13.18 9.47
C GLN A 135 9.76 14.42 8.67
N LYS A 136 10.57 15.30 9.27
CA LYS A 136 11.08 16.52 8.61
C LYS A 136 11.91 16.21 7.36
N PHE A 137 12.68 15.11 7.37
CA PHE A 137 13.60 14.75 6.30
C PHE A 137 13.10 13.61 5.41
N GLN A 138 11.83 13.18 5.53
CA GLN A 138 11.23 12.24 4.57
C GLN A 138 11.26 12.82 3.16
N GLY A 139 11.82 12.06 2.19
CA GLY A 139 12.06 12.53 0.83
C GLY A 139 13.27 13.47 0.66
N PHE A 140 13.89 13.90 1.77
CA PHE A 140 15.08 14.77 1.78
C PHE A 140 16.26 14.12 2.50
N GLY A 141 16.40 12.82 2.34
CA GLY A 141 17.47 12.05 2.94
C GLY A 141 17.00 10.93 3.88
N VAL A 142 15.72 10.89 4.24
CA VAL A 142 15.09 9.77 4.96
C VAL A 142 14.17 9.00 4.02
N SER A 143 14.39 7.70 3.88
CA SER A 143 13.62 6.76 3.05
C SER A 143 13.25 5.50 3.83
N ALA A 144 12.26 4.77 3.33
CA ALA A 144 11.90 3.42 3.80
C ALA A 144 11.95 2.38 2.67
N CYS A 145 12.62 2.70 1.55
CA CYS A 145 12.69 1.84 0.37
C CYS A 145 14.06 1.97 -0.33
N ALA A 146 14.96 1.05 -0.05
CA ALA A 146 16.28 1.04 -0.69
C ALA A 146 16.22 0.81 -2.21
N THR A 147 15.27 0.00 -2.68
CA THR A 147 15.07 -0.25 -4.12
C THR A 147 14.52 0.96 -4.87
N CYS A 148 13.83 1.87 -4.17
CA CYS A 148 13.31 3.10 -4.75
C CYS A 148 14.41 4.17 -4.83
N ASP A 149 15.13 4.39 -3.73
CA ASP A 149 15.93 5.60 -3.53
C ASP A 149 17.44 5.34 -3.50
N GLY A 150 17.87 4.06 -3.46
CA GLY A 150 19.29 3.69 -3.30
C GLY A 150 20.19 4.27 -4.39
N PHE A 151 19.69 4.45 -5.60
CA PHE A 151 20.43 5.04 -6.72
C PHE A 151 20.93 6.47 -6.44
N PHE A 152 20.15 7.28 -5.73
CA PHE A 152 20.49 8.68 -5.37
C PHE A 152 21.66 8.79 -4.37
N TYR A 153 22.05 7.67 -3.77
CA TYR A 153 23.14 7.58 -2.79
C TYR A 153 24.42 7.00 -3.36
N ARG A 154 24.61 7.04 -4.67
CA ARG A 154 25.86 6.57 -5.32
C ARG A 154 27.07 7.36 -4.80
N GLY A 155 28.04 6.60 -4.24
CA GLY A 155 29.27 7.13 -3.67
C GLY A 155 29.13 7.81 -2.30
N LYS A 156 27.92 7.83 -1.72
CA LYS A 156 27.61 8.44 -0.43
C LYS A 156 27.65 7.42 0.72
N GLU A 157 27.67 7.89 1.95
CA GLU A 157 27.54 7.08 3.15
C GLU A 157 26.08 7.07 3.64
N VAL A 158 25.54 5.90 3.92
CA VAL A 158 24.15 5.76 4.36
C VAL A 158 24.02 4.94 5.64
N VAL A 159 22.96 5.23 6.39
CA VAL A 159 22.56 4.47 7.58
C VAL A 159 21.32 3.66 7.25
N VAL A 160 21.31 2.39 7.62
CA VAL A 160 20.11 1.52 7.62
C VAL A 160 19.71 1.25 9.05
N VAL A 161 18.45 1.43 9.39
CA VAL A 161 17.94 1.19 10.75
C VAL A 161 17.03 -0.02 10.73
N GLY A 162 17.41 -1.08 11.46
CA GLY A 162 16.61 -2.29 11.51
C GLY A 162 17.39 -3.51 12.00
N GLY A 163 16.86 -4.72 11.79
CA GLY A 163 17.53 -5.95 12.23
C GLY A 163 16.80 -7.24 11.82
N GLY A 164 15.75 -7.14 10.99
CA GLY A 164 15.10 -8.27 10.31
C GLY A 164 15.65 -8.47 8.89
N ASN A 165 15.06 -9.42 8.16
CA ASN A 165 15.42 -9.71 6.77
C ASN A 165 15.45 -8.43 5.91
N THR A 166 14.39 -7.64 5.92
CA THR A 166 14.30 -6.39 5.17
C THR A 166 15.50 -5.47 5.41
N ALA A 167 15.91 -5.25 6.66
CA ALA A 167 17.04 -4.37 6.97
C ALA A 167 18.36 -4.90 6.42
N VAL A 168 18.57 -6.21 6.46
CA VAL A 168 19.78 -6.86 5.94
C VAL A 168 19.78 -6.85 4.41
N GLU A 169 18.67 -7.16 3.78
CA GLU A 169 18.49 -7.11 2.33
C GLU A 169 18.69 -5.70 1.77
N GLU A 170 18.09 -4.69 2.39
CA GLU A 170 18.27 -3.29 2.01
C GLU A 170 19.71 -2.81 2.20
N ALA A 171 20.34 -3.19 3.32
CA ALA A 171 21.76 -2.85 3.55
C ALA A 171 22.67 -3.48 2.48
N LEU A 172 22.44 -4.74 2.14
CA LEU A 172 23.17 -5.42 1.07
C LEU A 172 22.92 -4.77 -0.30
N PHE A 173 21.67 -4.44 -0.62
CA PHE A 173 21.31 -3.79 -1.87
C PHE A 173 22.00 -2.42 -2.01
N LEU A 174 21.97 -1.60 -0.97
CA LEU A 174 22.60 -0.29 -0.93
C LEU A 174 24.10 -0.32 -1.17
N THR A 175 24.81 -1.43 -0.89
CA THR A 175 26.25 -1.54 -1.19
C THR A 175 26.57 -1.47 -2.68
N SER A 176 25.57 -1.70 -3.55
CA SER A 176 25.71 -1.53 -5.00
C SER A 176 25.91 -0.07 -5.41
N PHE A 177 25.48 0.86 -4.60
CA PHE A 177 25.52 2.30 -4.86
C PHE A 177 26.39 3.05 -3.87
N ALA A 178 26.12 2.88 -2.57
CA ALA A 178 26.79 3.59 -1.50
C ALA A 178 28.29 3.22 -1.39
N SER A 179 29.08 4.17 -0.94
CA SER A 179 30.47 3.92 -0.57
C SER A 179 30.60 3.15 0.73
N LYS A 180 29.66 3.39 1.66
CA LYS A 180 29.58 2.72 2.96
C LYS A 180 28.13 2.66 3.42
N VAL A 181 27.74 1.54 4.03
CA VAL A 181 26.45 1.32 4.67
C VAL A 181 26.68 1.03 6.15
N THR A 182 26.04 1.77 7.03
CA THR A 182 26.09 1.48 8.48
C THR A 182 24.74 0.98 8.93
N LEU A 183 24.65 -0.31 9.32
CA LEU A 183 23.42 -0.88 9.86
C LEU A 183 23.37 -0.67 11.37
N VAL A 184 22.39 0.10 11.83
CA VAL A 184 22.13 0.41 13.23
C VAL A 184 21.06 -0.53 13.77
N HIS A 185 21.39 -1.27 14.81
CA HIS A 185 20.45 -2.18 15.46
C HIS A 185 20.42 -2.00 16.98
N ARG A 186 19.21 -1.98 17.54
CA ARG A 186 18.97 -1.73 18.96
C ARG A 186 19.34 -2.88 19.91
N ARG A 187 19.70 -4.04 19.37
CA ARG A 187 20.12 -5.24 20.10
C ARG A 187 21.52 -5.65 19.66
N ASP A 188 22.04 -6.73 20.25
CA ASP A 188 23.34 -7.32 19.95
C ASP A 188 23.25 -8.50 18.97
N GLU A 189 22.05 -8.86 18.50
CA GLU A 189 21.83 -9.90 17.49
C GLU A 189 20.73 -9.52 16.51
N LEU A 190 20.89 -9.92 15.24
CA LEU A 190 19.88 -9.74 14.20
C LEU A 190 18.84 -10.87 14.27
N ARG A 191 17.62 -10.54 13.83
CA ARG A 191 16.53 -11.51 13.64
C ARG A 191 16.44 -12.02 12.20
N ALA A 192 17.29 -11.51 11.32
CA ALA A 192 17.38 -11.94 9.93
C ALA A 192 17.84 -13.40 9.82
N GLU A 193 17.55 -14.04 8.71
CA GLU A 193 18.00 -15.38 8.39
C GLU A 193 19.53 -15.46 8.38
N ARG A 194 20.10 -16.61 8.81
CA ARG A 194 21.54 -16.78 8.96
C ARG A 194 22.31 -16.54 7.66
N ILE A 195 21.78 -17.00 6.53
CA ILE A 195 22.43 -16.81 5.23
C ILE A 195 22.54 -15.33 4.85
N LEU A 196 21.53 -14.51 5.21
CA LEU A 196 21.55 -13.06 4.99
C LEU A 196 22.58 -12.39 5.93
N GLN A 197 22.63 -12.82 7.19
CA GLN A 197 23.61 -12.32 8.15
C GLN A 197 25.05 -12.63 7.70
N GLU A 198 25.31 -13.84 7.21
CA GLU A 198 26.64 -14.22 6.68
C GLU A 198 27.06 -13.31 5.52
N ARG A 199 26.15 -13.06 4.56
CA ARG A 199 26.43 -12.14 3.45
C ARG A 199 26.71 -10.71 3.93
N LEU A 200 25.92 -10.24 4.90
CA LEU A 200 26.10 -8.92 5.49
C LEU A 200 27.46 -8.77 6.17
N PHE A 201 27.85 -9.72 7.03
CA PHE A 201 29.11 -9.66 7.77
C PHE A 201 30.34 -9.83 6.90
N HIS A 202 30.24 -10.48 5.74
CA HIS A 202 31.31 -10.60 4.76
C HIS A 202 31.40 -9.40 3.79
N ASN A 203 30.47 -8.48 3.82
CA ASN A 203 30.49 -7.34 2.92
C ASN A 203 31.38 -6.21 3.47
N PRO A 204 32.51 -5.86 2.81
CA PRO A 204 33.43 -4.85 3.33
C PRO A 204 32.89 -3.42 3.39
N LYS A 205 31.78 -3.16 2.70
CA LYS A 205 31.12 -1.85 2.73
C LYS A 205 30.15 -1.69 3.90
N ILE A 206 29.83 -2.78 4.64
CA ILE A 206 28.85 -2.74 5.72
C ILE A 206 29.54 -2.69 7.08
N ALA A 207 29.19 -1.69 7.87
CA ALA A 207 29.58 -1.56 9.26
C ALA A 207 28.34 -1.79 10.17
N MET A 208 28.54 -2.43 11.32
CA MET A 208 27.48 -2.66 12.31
C MET A 208 27.61 -1.71 13.50
N VAL A 209 26.49 -1.13 13.91
CA VAL A 209 26.35 -0.41 15.16
C VAL A 209 25.29 -1.10 15.99
N TRP A 210 25.76 -1.90 16.94
CA TRP A 210 24.93 -2.69 17.85
C TRP A 210 24.50 -1.91 19.08
N ASN A 211 23.36 -2.30 19.66
CA ASN A 211 22.84 -1.75 20.90
C ASN A 211 22.63 -0.23 20.84
N HIS A 212 22.24 0.28 19.68
CA HIS A 212 21.90 1.69 19.49
C HIS A 212 20.55 1.85 18.81
N SER A 213 19.84 2.89 19.20
CA SER A 213 18.67 3.42 18.50
C SER A 213 18.99 4.80 17.95
N VAL A 214 18.30 5.18 16.87
CA VAL A 214 18.32 6.57 16.39
C VAL A 214 17.44 7.39 17.34
N GLU A 215 17.98 8.47 17.88
CA GLU A 215 17.28 9.43 18.74
C GLU A 215 16.85 10.66 17.92
N GLU A 216 17.66 11.04 16.93
CA GLU A 216 17.40 12.19 16.07
C GLU A 216 18.06 12.01 14.70
N VAL A 217 17.39 12.46 13.65
CA VAL A 217 18.00 12.63 12.33
C VAL A 217 18.51 14.05 12.23
N LEU A 218 19.81 14.21 11.93
CA LEU A 218 20.50 15.50 11.82
C LEU A 218 20.51 15.96 10.37
N GLY A 219 20.33 17.26 10.16
CA GLY A 219 20.35 17.79 8.80
C GLY A 219 20.23 19.29 8.71
N GLY A 220 20.50 19.81 7.51
CA GLY A 220 20.36 21.23 7.16
C GLY A 220 18.99 21.55 6.58
N SER A 221 18.68 22.85 6.53
CA SER A 221 17.45 23.37 5.87
C SER A 221 17.76 24.16 4.60
N ASP A 222 19.05 24.47 4.31
CA ASP A 222 19.49 25.16 3.10
C ASP A 222 20.88 24.64 2.66
N PRO A 223 20.94 23.68 1.71
CA PRO A 223 19.83 22.89 1.18
C PRO A 223 19.23 21.95 2.23
N MET A 224 17.95 21.63 2.10
CA MET A 224 17.33 20.65 2.96
C MET A 224 17.91 19.25 2.67
N GLY A 225 18.36 18.56 3.72
CA GLY A 225 18.93 17.23 3.57
C GLY A 225 19.54 16.70 4.86
N VAL A 226 19.69 15.39 4.92
CA VAL A 226 20.33 14.67 6.04
C VAL A 226 21.84 14.89 6.01
N THR A 227 22.43 15.07 7.18
CA THR A 227 23.90 15.14 7.39
C THR A 227 24.40 14.13 8.41
N GLY A 228 23.50 13.42 9.09
CA GLY A 228 23.85 12.42 10.08
C GLY A 228 22.68 11.97 10.92
N VAL A 229 23.00 11.14 11.89
CA VAL A 229 22.04 10.68 12.92
C VAL A 229 22.67 10.77 14.31
N LYS A 230 21.88 11.14 15.30
CA LYS A 230 22.23 11.01 16.70
C LYS A 230 21.79 9.62 17.18
N LEU A 231 22.73 8.82 17.59
CA LEU A 231 22.54 7.47 18.11
C LEU A 231 22.55 7.50 19.63
N LYS A 232 21.70 6.69 20.24
CA LYS A 232 21.65 6.48 21.69
C LYS A 232 21.90 5.02 22.02
N SER A 233 22.87 4.78 22.87
CA SER A 233 23.14 3.44 23.38
C SER A 233 21.97 2.90 24.21
N THR A 234 21.45 1.74 23.85
CA THR A 234 20.39 1.07 24.59
C THR A 234 20.89 0.43 25.90
N LYS A 235 22.22 0.33 26.08
CA LYS A 235 22.85 -0.23 27.28
C LYS A 235 23.29 0.84 28.26
N THR A 236 23.90 1.94 27.80
CA THR A 236 24.46 2.98 28.67
C THR A 236 23.64 4.27 28.69
N GLY A 237 22.81 4.50 27.67
CA GLY A 237 22.08 5.75 27.47
C GLY A 237 22.93 6.88 26.88
N GLU A 238 24.23 6.67 26.67
CA GLU A 238 25.13 7.65 26.05
C GLU A 238 24.75 7.90 24.59
N THR A 239 24.96 9.13 24.14
CA THR A 239 24.68 9.53 22.77
C THR A 239 25.95 9.78 21.98
N GLN A 240 25.90 9.51 20.69
CA GLN A 240 26.97 9.82 19.73
C GLN A 240 26.37 10.23 18.37
N ASP A 241 27.04 11.13 17.67
CA ASP A 241 26.64 11.52 16.34
C ASP A 241 27.40 10.66 15.31
N LEU A 242 26.68 10.22 14.26
CA LEU A 242 27.21 9.49 13.14
C LEU A 242 26.87 10.25 11.86
N ALA A 243 27.89 10.70 11.12
CA ALA A 243 27.69 11.37 9.85
C ALA A 243 27.18 10.39 8.78
N CYS A 244 26.22 10.83 7.98
CA CYS A 244 25.71 10.11 6.81
C CYS A 244 24.97 11.08 5.89
N ASP A 245 24.83 10.68 4.61
CA ASP A 245 24.09 11.45 3.60
C ASP A 245 22.62 11.01 3.50
N GLY A 246 22.27 9.86 4.08
CA GLY A 246 20.91 9.33 4.05
C GLY A 246 20.63 8.26 5.09
N VAL A 247 19.35 8.12 5.44
CA VAL A 247 18.84 7.18 6.44
C VAL A 247 17.74 6.34 5.82
N PHE A 248 17.89 5.02 5.84
CA PHE A 248 16.89 4.05 5.40
C PHE A 248 16.26 3.36 6.61
N VAL A 249 14.97 3.59 6.83
CA VAL A 249 14.23 3.04 7.96
C VAL A 249 13.61 1.70 7.55
N ALA A 250 14.29 0.60 7.89
CA ALA A 250 13.97 -0.76 7.48
C ALA A 250 13.44 -1.60 8.66
N ILE A 251 12.44 -1.08 9.38
CA ILE A 251 11.82 -1.76 10.54
C ILE A 251 10.52 -2.50 10.20
N GLY A 252 10.22 -2.61 8.91
CA GLY A 252 9.09 -3.32 8.33
C GLY A 252 7.96 -2.42 7.88
N HIS A 253 6.91 -3.06 7.35
CA HIS A 253 5.68 -2.41 6.88
C HIS A 253 4.48 -2.94 7.64
N ALA A 254 3.36 -2.23 7.55
CA ALA A 254 2.07 -2.64 8.06
C ALA A 254 1.05 -2.55 6.93
N PRO A 255 0.48 -3.68 6.47
CA PRO A 255 -0.59 -3.63 5.47
C PRO A 255 -1.84 -2.99 6.07
N ALA A 256 -2.53 -2.17 5.28
CA ALA A 256 -3.78 -1.52 5.68
C ALA A 256 -4.97 -2.48 5.53
N SER A 257 -4.96 -3.56 6.31
CA SER A 257 -5.88 -4.69 6.22
C SER A 257 -6.76 -4.89 7.47
N GLU A 258 -6.57 -4.11 8.53
CA GLU A 258 -7.26 -4.31 9.81
C GLU A 258 -8.79 -4.31 9.66
N LEU A 259 -9.34 -3.53 8.73
CA LEU A 259 -10.77 -3.47 8.40
C LEU A 259 -11.35 -4.85 8.01
N PHE A 260 -10.53 -5.73 7.46
CA PHE A 260 -10.95 -7.04 6.93
C PHE A 260 -10.60 -8.20 7.87
N LYS A 261 -10.08 -7.90 9.05
CA LYS A 261 -9.68 -8.89 10.05
C LYS A 261 -10.87 -9.73 10.52
N GLY A 262 -10.65 -11.04 10.56
CA GLY A 262 -11.72 -11.98 10.91
C GLY A 262 -12.66 -12.35 9.75
N GLN A 263 -12.60 -11.65 8.61
CA GLN A 263 -13.36 -11.96 7.41
C GLN A 263 -12.47 -12.56 6.31
N LEU A 264 -11.25 -12.05 6.14
CA LEU A 264 -10.29 -12.54 5.15
C LEU A 264 -9.09 -13.20 5.82
N GLN A 265 -8.49 -14.15 5.12
CA GLN A 265 -7.26 -14.80 5.56
C GLN A 265 -6.08 -13.83 5.43
N MET A 266 -5.23 -13.83 6.47
CA MET A 266 -4.04 -12.97 6.55
C MET A 266 -2.85 -13.79 7.03
N ASP A 267 -1.65 -13.36 6.66
CA ASP A 267 -0.43 -13.88 7.26
C ASP A 267 -0.19 -13.29 8.68
N ALA A 268 0.89 -13.72 9.33
CA ALA A 268 1.23 -13.24 10.67
C ALA A 268 1.57 -11.74 10.74
N ALA A 269 1.89 -11.10 9.61
CA ALA A 269 2.18 -9.67 9.49
C ALA A 269 0.94 -8.85 9.11
N GLY A 270 -0.18 -9.52 8.76
CA GLY A 270 -1.45 -8.92 8.39
C GLY A 270 -1.68 -8.77 6.89
N TYR A 271 -0.78 -9.26 6.02
CA TYR A 271 -0.99 -9.24 4.58
C TYR A 271 -2.13 -10.16 4.16
N LEU A 272 -3.01 -9.67 3.28
CA LEU A 272 -4.14 -10.44 2.77
C LEU A 272 -3.66 -11.59 1.88
N HIS A 273 -4.19 -12.78 2.09
CA HIS A 273 -3.93 -13.94 1.24
C HIS A 273 -4.79 -13.87 -0.01
N VAL A 274 -4.17 -14.07 -1.16
CA VAL A 274 -4.81 -14.28 -2.46
C VAL A 274 -4.38 -15.63 -3.03
N LYS A 275 -5.16 -16.17 -3.96
CA LYS A 275 -4.80 -17.41 -4.66
C LYS A 275 -3.52 -17.21 -5.49
N PRO A 276 -2.60 -18.17 -5.54
CA PRO A 276 -1.39 -18.04 -6.36
C PRO A 276 -1.71 -17.73 -7.82
N GLY A 277 -1.07 -16.67 -8.35
CA GLY A 277 -1.27 -16.22 -9.74
C GLY A 277 -2.61 -15.51 -9.99
N SER A 278 -3.32 -15.10 -8.96
CA SER A 278 -4.63 -14.47 -9.00
C SER A 278 -4.71 -13.33 -7.97
N ALA A 279 -5.71 -12.47 -8.10
CA ALA A 279 -6.07 -11.47 -7.10
C ALA A 279 -7.25 -11.93 -6.20
N ALA A 280 -7.80 -13.13 -6.43
CA ALA A 280 -8.96 -13.64 -5.72
C ALA A 280 -8.62 -14.01 -4.27
N THR A 281 -9.43 -13.54 -3.32
CA THR A 281 -9.39 -13.94 -1.92
C THR A 281 -10.15 -15.25 -1.69
N ALA A 282 -10.33 -15.62 -0.43
CA ALA A 282 -11.17 -16.77 -0.06
C ALA A 282 -12.68 -16.50 -0.25
N ILE A 283 -13.10 -15.24 -0.33
CA ILE A 283 -14.49 -14.83 -0.54
C ILE A 283 -14.71 -14.54 -2.02
N GLU A 284 -15.66 -15.24 -2.63
CA GLU A 284 -16.02 -15.10 -4.03
C GLU A 284 -16.54 -13.69 -4.33
N GLY A 285 -15.97 -13.02 -5.35
CA GLY A 285 -16.29 -11.64 -5.69
C GLY A 285 -15.50 -10.59 -4.88
N VAL A 286 -14.60 -11.04 -3.98
CA VAL A 286 -13.66 -10.16 -3.26
C VAL A 286 -12.24 -10.42 -3.72
N TYR A 287 -11.58 -9.37 -4.18
CA TYR A 287 -10.21 -9.38 -4.69
C TYR A 287 -9.32 -8.46 -3.86
N ALA A 288 -8.03 -8.75 -3.82
CA ALA A 288 -7.06 -7.88 -3.17
C ALA A 288 -5.82 -7.70 -4.07
N ALA A 289 -5.27 -6.48 -4.12
CA ALA A 289 -4.21 -6.12 -5.04
C ALA A 289 -3.26 -5.06 -4.46
N GLY A 290 -2.00 -5.13 -4.88
CA GLY A 290 -0.94 -4.23 -4.43
C GLY A 290 -0.39 -4.59 -3.05
N ASP A 291 0.22 -3.61 -2.41
CA ASP A 291 1.02 -3.82 -1.21
C ASP A 291 0.25 -4.40 -0.01
N VAL A 292 -1.08 -4.36 -0.02
CA VAL A 292 -1.90 -5.03 1.01
C VAL A 292 -1.76 -6.56 0.96
N THR A 293 -1.29 -7.11 -0.18
CA THR A 293 -1.03 -8.55 -0.40
C THR A 293 0.44 -8.86 -0.61
N ASP A 294 1.26 -7.85 -0.96
CA ASP A 294 2.66 -8.01 -1.35
C ASP A 294 3.60 -7.63 -0.21
N ALA A 295 4.04 -8.65 0.54
CA ALA A 295 5.04 -8.48 1.59
C ALA A 295 6.49 -8.39 1.04
N VAL A 296 6.70 -8.62 -0.27
CA VAL A 296 8.03 -8.85 -0.87
C VAL A 296 8.49 -7.66 -1.70
N TYR A 297 7.76 -7.34 -2.76
CA TYR A 297 8.23 -6.36 -3.77
C TYR A 297 7.85 -4.92 -3.41
N ARG A 298 6.58 -4.66 -3.12
CA ARG A 298 6.05 -3.32 -2.77
C ARG A 298 6.49 -2.25 -3.76
N GLN A 299 6.26 -2.52 -5.04
CA GLN A 299 6.60 -1.62 -6.14
C GLN A 299 5.33 -1.09 -6.82
N ALA A 300 5.37 0.16 -7.28
CA ALA A 300 4.25 0.79 -7.97
C ALA A 300 3.80 -0.02 -9.20
N VAL A 301 4.75 -0.55 -9.98
CA VAL A 301 4.47 -1.32 -11.18
C VAL A 301 3.87 -2.68 -10.89
N THR A 302 4.33 -3.38 -9.83
CA THR A 302 3.72 -4.66 -9.41
C THR A 302 2.31 -4.42 -8.87
N ALA A 303 2.12 -3.37 -8.07
CA ALA A 303 0.81 -2.98 -7.57
C ALA A 303 -0.16 -2.66 -8.72
N ALA A 304 0.26 -1.88 -9.73
CA ALA A 304 -0.53 -1.62 -10.92
C ALA A 304 -0.91 -2.90 -11.67
N GLY A 305 0.05 -3.82 -11.87
CA GLY A 305 -0.20 -5.12 -12.49
C GLY A 305 -1.22 -5.96 -11.73
N MET A 306 -1.12 -6.00 -10.40
CA MET A 306 -2.10 -6.68 -9.53
C MET A 306 -3.49 -6.03 -9.63
N GLY A 307 -3.57 -4.70 -9.69
CA GLY A 307 -4.83 -3.98 -9.89
C GLY A 307 -5.52 -4.34 -11.21
N CYS A 308 -4.74 -4.47 -12.29
CA CYS A 308 -5.22 -4.98 -13.57
C CYS A 308 -5.79 -6.39 -13.42
N MET A 309 -5.07 -7.32 -12.77
CA MET A 309 -5.53 -8.69 -12.54
C MET A 309 -6.85 -8.71 -11.77
N ALA A 310 -6.95 -7.97 -10.66
CA ALA A 310 -8.15 -7.90 -9.83
C ALA A 310 -9.38 -7.43 -10.63
N ALA A 311 -9.21 -6.38 -11.44
CA ALA A 311 -10.30 -5.87 -12.27
C ALA A 311 -10.74 -6.88 -13.34
N LEU A 312 -9.80 -7.53 -14.03
CA LEU A 312 -10.12 -8.52 -15.05
C LEU A 312 -10.80 -9.77 -14.47
N GLU A 313 -10.42 -10.18 -13.25
CA GLU A 313 -11.09 -11.27 -12.55
C GLU A 313 -12.50 -10.88 -12.09
N ALA A 314 -12.69 -9.66 -11.59
CA ALA A 314 -14.01 -9.13 -11.25
C ALA A 314 -14.94 -9.07 -12.48
N VAL A 315 -14.41 -8.64 -13.66
CA VAL A 315 -15.15 -8.61 -14.93
C VAL A 315 -15.62 -10.01 -15.31
N ARG A 316 -14.74 -11.01 -15.29
CA ARG A 316 -15.07 -12.41 -15.61
C ARG A 316 -16.15 -12.95 -14.68
N PHE A 317 -15.95 -12.78 -13.39
CA PHE A 317 -16.88 -13.21 -12.36
C PHE A 317 -18.29 -12.64 -12.56
N LEU A 318 -18.40 -11.31 -12.82
CA LEU A 318 -19.69 -10.67 -13.04
C LEU A 318 -20.34 -11.15 -14.35
N ALA A 319 -19.56 -11.37 -15.41
CA ALA A 319 -20.08 -11.93 -16.66
C ALA A 319 -20.62 -13.35 -16.48
N GLU A 320 -19.96 -14.20 -15.68
CA GLU A 320 -20.44 -15.54 -15.33
C GLU A 320 -21.76 -15.46 -14.56
N LYS A 321 -21.86 -14.55 -13.58
CA LYS A 321 -23.10 -14.37 -12.79
C LYS A 321 -24.25 -13.82 -13.63
N ASP A 322 -24.00 -12.89 -14.54
CA ASP A 322 -25.01 -12.39 -15.47
C ASP A 322 -25.51 -13.54 -16.39
N HIS A 323 -24.58 -14.39 -16.86
CA HIS A 323 -24.94 -15.53 -17.69
C HIS A 323 -25.78 -16.57 -16.90
N GLU A 324 -25.37 -16.90 -15.67
CA GLU A 324 -26.14 -17.80 -14.80
C GLU A 324 -27.56 -17.27 -14.55
N ALA A 325 -27.70 -15.97 -14.23
CA ALA A 325 -28.99 -15.32 -14.02
C ALA A 325 -29.89 -15.35 -15.27
N ALA A 326 -29.30 -15.13 -16.47
CA ALA A 326 -30.03 -15.15 -17.72
C ALA A 326 -30.49 -16.57 -18.13
N HIS A 327 -29.83 -17.62 -17.66
CA HIS A 327 -30.12 -19.02 -18.02
C HIS A 327 -30.83 -19.82 -16.92
N HIS A 328 -31.11 -19.19 -15.73
CA HIS A 328 -32.01 -19.79 -14.77
C HIS A 328 -33.46 -19.51 -15.21
N PRO A 329 -34.22 -20.50 -15.68
CA PRO A 329 -35.65 -20.30 -15.98
C PRO A 329 -36.32 -19.95 -14.64
N ILE A 330 -37.03 -18.81 -14.62
CA ILE A 330 -37.93 -18.43 -13.52
C ILE A 330 -38.82 -19.67 -13.27
N SER A 331 -38.77 -20.23 -12.09
CA SER A 331 -39.62 -21.38 -11.78
C SER A 331 -41.09 -20.93 -11.91
N HIS A 332 -41.97 -21.82 -12.42
CA HIS A 332 -43.39 -21.55 -12.57
C HIS A 332 -44.03 -20.93 -11.31
N HIS A 333 -43.50 -21.26 -10.15
CA HIS A 333 -43.98 -20.76 -8.85
C HIS A 333 -43.56 -19.32 -8.53
N GLU A 334 -42.47 -18.83 -9.11
CA GLU A 334 -42.03 -17.45 -8.99
C GLU A 334 -42.70 -16.55 -10.03
N ALA A 335 -42.97 -17.07 -11.24
CA ALA A 335 -43.73 -16.38 -12.27
C ALA A 335 -45.16 -16.03 -11.83
N GLU A 336 -45.82 -16.94 -11.09
CA GLU A 336 -47.13 -16.68 -10.49
C GLU A 336 -47.15 -15.57 -9.42
N LYS A 337 -46.03 -15.42 -8.65
CA LYS A 337 -45.92 -14.37 -7.62
C LYS A 337 -45.72 -12.97 -8.16
N ILE A 338 -45.17 -12.82 -9.35
CA ILE A 338 -44.89 -11.51 -9.99
C ILE A 338 -45.92 -11.11 -11.06
N GLY A 339 -46.96 -11.95 -11.26
CA GLY A 339 -48.12 -11.62 -12.10
C GLY A 339 -47.81 -11.41 -13.58
N VAL A 340 -46.80 -12.09 -14.12
CA VAL A 340 -46.41 -12.08 -15.54
C VAL A 340 -47.09 -13.27 -16.22
N TRP A 341 -48.28 -13.06 -16.78
CA TRP A 341 -48.94 -13.86 -17.83
C TRP A 341 -49.36 -12.93 -18.98
#